data_9fd8234288fac95bd5463a112c6076ce
#
_entry.id   9fd8234288fac95bd5463a112c6076ce
#
_cell.length_a   1.000
_cell.length_b   1.000
_cell.length_c   1.000
_cell.angle_alpha   90.00
_cell.angle_beta   90.00
_cell.angle_gamma   90.00
#
_symmetry.space_group_name_H-M   'P 1'
#
loop_
_entity.id
_entity.type
_entity.pdbx_description
1 polymer ?
#
loop_
_entity_poly.entity_id
_entity_poly.type
_entity_poly.pdbx_seq_one_letter_code
_entity_poly.pdbx_strand_id
1 'polypeptide(L)'
;MSESRARAERGERSRMAVPMDIKDFLAPADAVIDLRVPDKARLLQELARRAAAALRLPEASIADALLKREAIGSTGTGDGIALPHARLAEVKKPFGMLVRLRQAIDFDAVDGKPVSLVFLLLAPSASQGEHLNALACAARALRNADVLQRLLAAASNAELYAAITSTGKC
;
A
#
# COMPACT_ATOMS: atom_id res chain seq x y z
N MET A 1 -39.32 -3.82 -22.56
CA MET A 1 -38.39 -4.78 -21.93
C MET A 1 -36.93 -4.30 -21.84
N SER A 2 -36.51 -3.30 -22.59
CA SER A 2 -35.11 -2.85 -22.58
C SER A 2 -34.76 -1.83 -21.45
N GLU A 3 -35.73 -1.05 -20.97
CA GLU A 3 -35.47 -0.03 -19.95
C GLU A 3 -35.31 -0.56 -18.53
N SER A 4 -35.93 -1.70 -18.19
CA SER A 4 -35.79 -2.35 -16.89
C SER A 4 -34.40 -2.95 -16.66
N ARG A 5 -33.77 -3.49 -17.72
CA ARG A 5 -32.41 -4.03 -17.62
C ARG A 5 -31.36 -2.94 -17.46
N ALA A 6 -31.49 -1.84 -18.20
CA ALA A 6 -30.56 -0.71 -18.13
C ALA A 6 -30.61 0.01 -16.77
N ARG A 7 -31.74 -0.07 -16.06
CA ARG A 7 -31.90 0.53 -14.71
C ARG A 7 -31.31 -0.38 -13.62
N ALA A 8 -31.39 -1.70 -13.80
CA ALA A 8 -30.75 -2.68 -12.89
C ALA A 8 -29.23 -2.61 -12.99
N GLU A 9 -28.69 -2.52 -14.19
CA GLU A 9 -27.24 -2.42 -14.42
C GLU A 9 -26.65 -1.11 -13.92
N ARG A 10 -27.38 -0.01 -13.95
CA ARG A 10 -26.97 1.29 -13.36
C ARG A 10 -27.00 1.25 -11.84
N GLY A 11 -27.95 0.57 -11.23
CA GLY A 11 -28.04 0.37 -9.78
C GLY A 11 -26.92 -0.49 -9.23
N GLU A 12 -26.49 -1.47 -9.98
CA GLU A 12 -25.41 -2.39 -9.60
C GLU A 12 -24.03 -1.74 -9.68
N ARG A 13 -23.77 -0.90 -10.68
CA ARG A 13 -22.53 -0.12 -10.81
C ARG A 13 -22.38 0.93 -9.68
N SER A 14 -23.49 1.51 -9.22
CA SER A 14 -23.48 2.46 -8.10
C SER A 14 -23.21 1.80 -6.74
N ARG A 15 -23.48 0.49 -6.58
CA ARG A 15 -23.21 -0.26 -5.35
C ARG A 15 -21.78 -0.75 -5.22
N MET A 16 -20.98 -0.75 -6.31
CA MET A 16 -19.60 -1.23 -6.31
C MET A 16 -18.57 -0.17 -5.88
N ALA A 17 -18.92 1.11 -5.85
CA ALA A 17 -18.03 2.18 -5.41
C ALA A 17 -18.28 2.49 -3.93
N VAL A 18 -17.81 1.61 -3.03
CA VAL A 18 -17.74 1.91 -1.60
C VAL A 18 -16.61 2.93 -1.41
N PRO A 19 -16.89 4.14 -0.85
CA PRO A 19 -15.84 5.11 -0.55
C PRO A 19 -14.83 4.47 0.41
N MET A 20 -13.56 4.47 0.03
CA MET A 20 -12.47 3.92 0.81
C MET A 20 -11.62 5.04 1.40
N ASP A 21 -11.19 4.85 2.63
CA ASP A 21 -10.25 5.72 3.34
C ASP A 21 -9.01 4.91 3.69
N ILE A 22 -7.85 5.52 3.72
CA ILE A 22 -6.61 4.85 4.13
C ILE A 22 -6.74 4.24 5.54
N LYS A 23 -7.51 4.87 6.42
CA LYS A 23 -7.79 4.33 7.77
C LYS A 23 -8.48 2.96 7.75
N ASP A 24 -9.15 2.62 6.67
CA ASP A 24 -9.84 1.33 6.54
C ASP A 24 -8.85 0.16 6.42
N PHE A 25 -7.62 0.43 5.96
CA PHE A 25 -6.60 -0.60 5.76
C PHE A 25 -5.21 -0.27 6.32
N LEU A 26 -5.03 0.88 6.95
CA LEU A 26 -3.79 1.25 7.65
C LEU A 26 -4.08 1.56 9.11
N ALA A 27 -3.47 0.81 10.03
CA ALA A 27 -3.53 1.07 11.46
C ALA A 27 -2.37 1.96 11.92
N PRO A 28 -2.52 2.72 13.03
CA PRO A 28 -1.45 3.56 13.56
C PRO A 28 -0.15 2.79 13.87
N ALA A 29 -0.27 1.55 14.34
CA ALA A 29 0.88 0.69 14.65
C ALA A 29 1.69 0.27 13.41
N ASP A 30 1.12 0.41 12.23
CA ASP A 30 1.73 -0.02 10.96
C ASP A 30 2.32 1.16 10.17
N ALA A 31 2.45 2.32 10.79
CA ALA A 31 3.19 3.46 10.27
C ALA A 31 4.51 3.62 11.05
N VAL A 32 5.63 3.51 10.35
CA VAL A 32 6.96 3.42 10.97
C VAL A 32 7.93 4.37 10.28
N ILE A 33 8.63 5.18 11.07
CA ILE A 33 9.77 6.00 10.59
C ILE A 33 11.11 5.33 10.92
N ASP A 34 12.16 5.83 10.29
CA ASP A 34 13.56 5.48 10.55
C ASP A 34 13.89 3.99 10.44
N LEU A 35 13.16 3.27 9.59
CA LEU A 35 13.51 1.88 9.28
C LEU A 35 14.85 1.83 8.55
N ARG A 36 15.74 0.98 9.04
CA ARG A 36 17.07 0.77 8.46
C ARG A 36 17.12 -0.56 7.73
N VAL A 37 17.31 -0.50 6.44
CA VAL A 37 17.54 -1.67 5.59
C VAL A 37 18.61 -1.33 4.55
N PRO A 38 19.50 -2.29 4.20
CA PRO A 38 20.60 -1.99 3.28
C PRO A 38 20.19 -1.97 1.81
N ASP A 39 19.13 -2.70 1.45
CA ASP A 39 18.74 -2.91 0.05
C ASP A 39 17.27 -3.34 -0.08
N LYS A 40 16.83 -3.45 -1.33
CA LYS A 40 15.46 -3.86 -1.70
C LYS A 40 15.10 -5.25 -1.17
N ALA A 41 15.99 -6.21 -1.28
CA ALA A 41 15.73 -7.58 -0.83
C ALA A 41 15.46 -7.64 0.67
N ARG A 42 16.27 -6.94 1.46
CA ARG A 42 16.09 -6.84 2.90
C ARG A 42 14.84 -6.06 3.29
N LEU A 43 14.51 -5.02 2.53
CA LEU A 43 13.27 -4.28 2.73
C LEU A 43 12.06 -5.18 2.57
N LEU A 44 11.97 -5.94 1.49
CA LEU A 44 10.86 -6.84 1.23
C LEU A 44 10.74 -7.94 2.31
N GLN A 45 11.86 -8.47 2.78
CA GLN A 45 11.88 -9.41 3.90
C GLN A 45 11.36 -8.79 5.20
N GLU A 46 11.79 -7.58 5.52
CA GLU A 46 11.37 -6.88 6.74
C GLU A 46 9.88 -6.51 6.69
N LEU A 47 9.38 -6.09 5.55
CA LEU A 47 7.95 -5.85 5.35
C LEU A 47 7.13 -7.13 5.53
N ALA A 48 7.59 -8.24 4.96
CA ALA A 48 6.93 -9.54 5.12
C ALA A 48 6.92 -10.00 6.58
N ARG A 49 8.02 -9.83 7.30
CA ARG A 49 8.14 -10.18 8.72
C ARG A 49 7.14 -9.38 9.57
N ARG A 50 7.07 -8.07 9.36
CA ARG A 50 6.16 -7.18 10.10
C ARG A 50 4.70 -7.46 9.78
N ALA A 51 4.37 -7.64 8.51
CA ALA A 51 3.02 -7.98 8.09
C ALA A 51 2.58 -9.35 8.62
N ALA A 52 3.47 -10.34 8.60
CA ALA A 52 3.20 -11.66 9.17
C ALA A 52 2.86 -11.61 10.66
N ALA A 53 3.58 -10.80 11.43
CA ALA A 53 3.30 -10.59 12.84
C ALA A 53 1.93 -9.91 13.06
N ALA A 54 1.62 -8.89 12.28
CA ALA A 54 0.35 -8.16 12.39
C ALA A 54 -0.86 -9.00 11.98
N LEU A 55 -0.73 -9.80 10.93
CA LEU A 55 -1.80 -10.61 10.36
C LEU A 55 -1.85 -12.04 10.92
N ARG A 56 -0.86 -12.46 11.68
CA ARG A 56 -0.69 -13.84 12.16
C ARG A 56 -0.68 -14.85 11.01
N LEU A 57 0.08 -14.54 9.99
CA LEU A 57 0.30 -15.38 8.81
C LEU A 57 1.76 -15.82 8.71
N PRO A 58 2.04 -16.90 7.96
CA PRO A 58 3.42 -17.30 7.71
C PRO A 58 4.19 -16.23 6.94
N GLU A 59 5.35 -15.84 7.44
CA GLU A 59 6.23 -14.87 6.79
C GLU A 59 6.62 -15.29 5.37
N ALA A 60 6.93 -16.58 5.17
CA ALA A 60 7.31 -17.11 3.87
C ALA A 60 6.24 -16.92 2.79
N SER A 61 4.97 -17.07 3.16
CA SER A 61 3.83 -16.86 2.22
C SER A 61 3.78 -15.43 1.72
N ILE A 62 3.98 -14.46 2.61
CA ILE A 62 3.97 -13.03 2.27
C ILE A 62 5.23 -12.68 1.46
N ALA A 63 6.39 -13.11 1.91
CA ALA A 63 7.65 -12.85 1.22
C ALA A 63 7.64 -13.40 -0.22
N ASP A 64 7.18 -14.63 -0.42
CA ASP A 64 7.09 -15.25 -1.74
C ASP A 64 6.13 -14.49 -2.66
N ALA A 65 4.99 -14.06 -2.15
CA ALA A 65 4.02 -13.29 -2.92
C ALA A 65 4.58 -11.93 -3.36
N LEU A 66 5.27 -11.23 -2.47
CA LEU A 66 5.93 -9.95 -2.77
C LEU A 66 7.05 -10.11 -3.79
N LEU A 67 7.90 -11.12 -3.64
CA LEU A 67 9.00 -11.39 -4.56
C LEU A 67 8.50 -11.76 -5.96
N LYS A 68 7.46 -12.56 -6.07
CA LYS A 68 6.82 -12.89 -7.35
C LYS A 68 6.26 -11.66 -8.05
N ARG A 69 5.64 -10.75 -7.28
CA ARG A 69 5.14 -9.48 -7.85
C ARG A 69 6.28 -8.60 -8.34
N GLU A 70 7.33 -8.42 -7.58
CA GLU A 70 8.49 -7.61 -7.95
C GLU A 70 9.25 -8.18 -9.15
N ALA A 71 9.26 -9.50 -9.33
CA ALA A 71 9.87 -10.16 -10.48
C ALA A 71 9.21 -9.81 -11.82
N ILE A 72 7.93 -9.43 -11.80
CA ILE A 72 7.19 -8.98 -13.00
C ILE A 72 7.65 -7.57 -13.42
N GLY A 73 7.96 -6.73 -12.46
CA GLY A 73 8.40 -5.36 -12.67
C GLY A 73 8.42 -4.60 -11.36
N SER A 74 9.29 -3.61 -11.25
CA SER A 74 9.45 -2.84 -10.03
C SER A 74 8.16 -2.10 -9.63
N THR A 75 7.84 -2.14 -8.35
CA THR A 75 6.79 -1.32 -7.75
C THR A 75 7.29 0.04 -7.25
N GLY A 76 8.53 0.40 -7.54
CA GLY A 76 9.05 1.76 -7.37
C GLY A 76 8.46 2.69 -8.42
N THR A 77 7.55 3.56 -8.00
CA THR A 77 6.72 4.38 -8.90
C THR A 77 7.37 5.69 -9.32
N GLY A 78 8.52 6.02 -8.75
CA GLY A 78 9.21 7.28 -8.94
C GLY A 78 9.03 8.24 -7.75
N ASP A 79 9.74 9.35 -7.77
CA ASP A 79 9.71 10.40 -6.73
C ASP A 79 10.07 9.90 -5.32
N GLY A 80 10.87 8.85 -5.23
CA GLY A 80 11.30 8.27 -3.97
C GLY A 80 10.27 7.37 -3.29
N ILE A 81 9.25 6.90 -4.02
CA ILE A 81 8.12 6.12 -3.52
C ILE A 81 8.11 4.72 -4.11
N ALA A 82 7.80 3.72 -3.29
CA ALA A 82 7.51 2.36 -3.73
C ALA A 82 6.18 1.87 -3.14
N LEU A 83 5.46 1.08 -3.91
CA LEU A 83 4.16 0.48 -3.56
C LEU A 83 4.20 -1.04 -3.73
N PRO A 84 5.04 -1.76 -2.96
CA PRO A 84 5.02 -3.21 -3.00
C PRO A 84 3.66 -3.73 -2.58
N HIS A 85 3.11 -4.67 -3.35
CA HIS A 85 1.77 -5.20 -3.11
C HIS A 85 1.64 -6.62 -3.59
N ALA A 86 0.75 -7.37 -2.97
CA ALA A 86 0.43 -8.73 -3.35
C ALA A 86 -0.99 -9.10 -2.93
N ARG A 87 -1.55 -10.11 -3.56
CA ARG A 87 -2.81 -10.74 -3.17
C ARG A 87 -2.54 -12.11 -2.58
N LEU A 88 -3.19 -12.39 -1.44
CA LEU A 88 -3.06 -13.68 -0.76
C LEU A 88 -4.44 -14.20 -0.36
N ALA A 89 -4.63 -15.52 -0.48
CA ALA A 89 -5.89 -16.17 -0.09
C ALA A 89 -6.16 -16.06 1.42
N GLU A 90 -5.12 -16.02 2.23
CA GLU A 90 -5.20 -15.95 3.69
C GLU A 90 -5.56 -14.56 4.22
N VAL A 91 -5.39 -13.53 3.41
CA VAL A 91 -5.75 -12.15 3.76
C VAL A 91 -7.25 -11.96 3.58
N LYS A 92 -7.95 -11.51 4.62
CA LYS A 92 -9.42 -11.37 4.63
C LYS A 92 -9.90 -10.00 4.19
N LYS A 93 -9.11 -8.97 4.45
CA LYS A 93 -9.38 -7.58 4.08
C LYS A 93 -8.07 -6.88 3.73
N PRO A 94 -8.09 -5.78 2.97
CA PRO A 94 -6.86 -5.04 2.66
C PRO A 94 -6.09 -4.65 3.92
N PHE A 95 -4.78 -4.84 3.88
CA PHE A 95 -3.84 -4.50 4.94
C PHE A 95 -2.73 -3.63 4.36
N GLY A 96 -2.52 -2.47 4.95
CA GLY A 96 -1.48 -1.53 4.57
C GLY A 96 -0.42 -1.35 5.65
N MET A 97 0.78 -1.02 5.22
CA MET A 97 1.89 -0.61 6.09
C MET A 97 2.64 0.51 5.42
N LEU A 98 2.86 1.60 6.15
CA LEU A 98 3.62 2.75 5.65
C LEU A 98 4.95 2.83 6.39
N VAL A 99 6.03 2.86 5.62
CA VAL A 99 7.38 2.90 6.17
C VAL A 99 8.17 4.03 5.52
N ARG A 100 8.83 4.84 6.34
CA ARG A 100 9.87 5.75 5.88
C ARG A 100 11.24 5.21 6.27
N LEU A 101 12.09 5.01 5.27
CA LEU A 101 13.44 4.54 5.47
C LEU A 101 14.33 5.66 6.02
N ARG A 102 15.26 5.32 6.88
CA ARG A 102 16.26 6.27 7.37
C ARG A 102 17.18 6.74 6.26
N GLN A 103 17.59 5.82 5.39
CA GLN A 103 18.36 6.11 4.19
C GLN A 103 17.62 5.55 2.97
N ALA A 104 17.55 6.34 1.91
CA ALA A 104 16.98 5.89 0.66
C ALA A 104 17.82 4.75 0.07
N ILE A 105 17.14 3.80 -0.56
CA ILE A 105 17.75 2.63 -1.18
C ILE A 105 17.42 2.55 -2.66
N ASP A 106 18.26 1.88 -3.43
CA ASP A 106 17.93 1.50 -4.81
C ASP A 106 16.81 0.46 -4.79
N PHE A 107 15.71 0.78 -5.45
CA PHE A 107 14.52 -0.08 -5.55
C PHE A 107 14.22 -0.45 -7.01
N ASP A 108 15.14 -0.22 -7.93
CA ASP A 108 14.89 -0.36 -9.36
C ASP A 108 13.67 0.47 -9.83
N ALA A 109 13.49 1.66 -9.24
CA ALA A 109 12.37 2.53 -9.54
C ALA A 109 12.37 2.98 -11.00
N VAL A 110 11.19 3.29 -11.54
CA VAL A 110 10.99 3.66 -12.95
C VAL A 110 11.86 4.82 -13.37
N ASP A 111 12.08 5.79 -12.46
CA ASP A 111 12.91 6.99 -12.72
C ASP A 111 14.38 6.83 -12.30
N GLY A 112 14.77 5.66 -11.81
CA GLY A 112 16.13 5.36 -11.34
C GLY A 112 16.52 6.04 -10.02
N LYS A 113 15.62 6.79 -9.38
CA LYS A 113 15.88 7.49 -8.12
C LYS A 113 15.74 6.56 -6.92
N PRO A 114 16.55 6.77 -5.85
CA PRO A 114 16.40 6.01 -4.61
C PRO A 114 15.03 6.21 -3.96
N VAL A 115 14.57 5.17 -3.25
CA VAL A 115 13.29 5.14 -2.56
C VAL A 115 13.48 5.30 -1.06
N SER A 116 12.68 6.18 -0.46
CA SER A 116 12.64 6.40 0.99
C SER A 116 11.27 6.19 1.61
N LEU A 117 10.19 6.29 0.84
CA LEU A 117 8.82 6.03 1.29
C LEU A 117 8.28 4.77 0.65
N VAL A 118 7.76 3.88 1.47
CA VAL A 118 7.26 2.57 1.06
C VAL A 118 5.88 2.34 1.64
N PHE A 119 4.92 2.07 0.78
CA PHE A 119 3.59 1.65 1.18
C PHE A 119 3.36 0.20 0.75
N LEU A 120 3.34 -0.72 1.70
CA LEU A 120 2.99 -2.12 1.47
C LEU A 120 1.47 -2.26 1.46
N LEU A 121 0.93 -2.97 0.47
CA LEU A 121 -0.47 -3.35 0.42
C LEU A 121 -0.61 -4.85 0.21
N LEU A 122 -1.29 -5.51 1.12
CA LEU A 122 -1.72 -6.90 0.99
C LEU A 122 -3.24 -6.93 0.90
N ALA A 123 -3.77 -7.69 -0.04
CA ALA A 123 -5.19 -7.74 -0.29
C ALA A 123 -5.69 -9.18 -0.51
N PRO A 124 -6.99 -9.44 -0.27
CA PRO A 124 -7.57 -10.74 -0.56
C PRO A 124 -7.45 -11.11 -2.04
N SER A 125 -7.02 -12.32 -2.34
CA SER A 125 -6.98 -12.81 -3.72
C SER A 125 -8.37 -12.98 -4.33
N ALA A 126 -9.39 -13.17 -3.49
CA ALA A 126 -10.78 -13.33 -3.92
C ALA A 126 -11.47 -12.01 -4.32
N SER A 127 -10.92 -10.85 -3.96
CA SER A 127 -11.54 -9.54 -4.22
C SER A 127 -10.59 -8.60 -4.98
N GLN A 128 -10.64 -8.68 -6.29
CA GLN A 128 -9.82 -7.82 -7.16
C GLN A 128 -10.23 -6.35 -7.07
N GLY A 129 -11.52 -6.06 -6.89
CA GLY A 129 -12.03 -4.69 -6.77
C GLY A 129 -11.50 -3.97 -5.54
N GLU A 130 -11.48 -4.62 -4.38
CA GLU A 130 -10.93 -4.05 -3.14
C GLU A 130 -9.43 -3.79 -3.25
N HIS A 131 -8.69 -4.71 -3.88
CA HIS A 131 -7.27 -4.55 -4.14
C HIS A 131 -6.98 -3.30 -4.96
N LEU A 132 -7.66 -3.13 -6.09
CA LEU A 132 -7.49 -1.99 -6.98
C LEU A 132 -7.88 -0.67 -6.30
N ASN A 133 -8.96 -0.65 -5.54
CA ASN A 133 -9.41 0.53 -4.82
C ASN A 133 -8.41 0.95 -3.74
N ALA A 134 -7.92 0.01 -2.94
CA ALA A 134 -6.94 0.28 -1.90
C ALA A 134 -5.61 0.78 -2.50
N LEU A 135 -5.15 0.16 -3.58
CA LEU A 135 -3.94 0.56 -4.28
C LEU A 135 -4.05 1.96 -4.87
N ALA A 136 -5.17 2.28 -5.52
CA ALA A 136 -5.45 3.61 -6.06
C ALA A 136 -5.52 4.67 -4.95
N CYS A 137 -6.12 4.35 -3.83
CA CYS A 137 -6.21 5.21 -2.66
C CYS A 137 -4.82 5.57 -2.12
N ALA A 138 -3.98 4.59 -1.88
CA ALA A 138 -2.62 4.79 -1.43
C ALA A 138 -1.79 5.60 -2.45
N ALA A 139 -1.89 5.28 -3.72
CA ALA A 139 -1.18 5.98 -4.77
C ALA A 139 -1.55 7.47 -4.87
N ARG A 140 -2.85 7.80 -4.76
CA ARG A 140 -3.31 9.20 -4.77
C ARG A 140 -2.80 9.98 -3.57
N ALA A 141 -2.85 9.40 -2.39
CA ALA A 141 -2.35 10.04 -1.18
C ALA A 141 -0.86 10.37 -1.29
N LEU A 142 -0.07 9.42 -1.78
CA LEU A 142 1.37 9.59 -1.95
C LEU A 142 1.78 10.55 -3.09
N ARG A 143 0.89 10.82 -4.03
CA ARG A 143 1.09 11.81 -5.10
C ARG A 143 0.71 13.23 -4.70
N ASN A 144 -0.02 13.39 -3.60
CA ASN A 144 -0.36 14.72 -3.09
C ASN A 144 0.90 15.39 -2.53
N ALA A 145 1.28 16.53 -3.10
CA ALA A 145 2.52 17.22 -2.75
C ALA A 145 2.58 17.64 -1.27
N ASP A 146 1.46 18.11 -0.71
CA ASP A 146 1.39 18.53 0.70
C ASP A 146 1.50 17.33 1.63
N VAL A 147 0.87 16.23 1.30
CA VAL A 147 0.97 14.97 2.05
C VAL A 147 2.41 14.46 2.02
N LEU A 148 3.02 14.42 0.84
CA LEU A 148 4.39 13.95 0.67
C LEU A 148 5.37 14.76 1.51
N GLN A 149 5.25 16.10 1.51
CA GLN A 149 6.07 16.96 2.35
C GLN A 149 5.93 16.62 3.83
N ARG A 150 4.71 16.42 4.31
CA ARG A 150 4.47 16.06 5.72
C ARG A 150 4.98 14.68 6.07
N LEU A 151 4.88 13.71 5.16
CA LEU A 151 5.45 12.37 5.34
C LEU A 151 6.97 12.42 5.49
N LEU A 152 7.64 13.21 4.65
CA LEU A 152 9.09 13.36 4.70
C LEU A 152 9.57 14.14 5.93
N ALA A 153 8.74 15.04 6.46
CA ALA A 153 9.04 15.86 7.65
C ALA A 153 8.61 15.22 8.98
N ALA A 154 7.84 14.13 8.95
CA ALA A 154 7.32 13.50 10.17
C ALA A 154 8.45 13.10 11.13
N ALA A 155 8.34 13.52 12.40
CA ALA A 155 9.32 13.25 13.43
C ALA A 155 8.99 12.02 14.29
N SER A 156 7.80 11.44 14.10
CA SER A 156 7.33 10.27 14.83
C SER A 156 6.45 9.39 13.98
N ASN A 157 6.23 8.16 14.42
CA ASN A 157 5.27 7.24 13.78
C ASN A 157 3.85 7.83 13.76
N ALA A 158 3.46 8.50 14.85
CA ALA A 158 2.15 9.14 14.95
C ALA A 158 1.98 10.27 13.93
N GLU A 159 3.00 11.10 13.73
CA GLU A 159 2.99 12.15 12.70
C GLU A 159 2.94 11.58 11.29
N LEU A 160 3.67 10.49 11.03
CA LEU A 160 3.64 9.80 9.74
C LEU A 160 2.23 9.29 9.43
N TYR A 161 1.59 8.64 10.39
CA TYR A 161 0.22 8.16 10.27
C TYR A 161 -0.77 9.31 10.06
N ALA A 162 -0.66 10.38 10.86
CA ALA A 162 -1.53 11.54 10.73
C ALA A 162 -1.41 12.21 9.36
N ALA A 163 -0.21 12.30 8.82
CA ALA A 163 0.03 12.89 7.50
C ALA A 163 -0.67 12.13 6.38
N ILE A 164 -0.55 10.80 6.33
CA ILE A 164 -1.16 9.99 5.26
C ILE A 164 -2.68 9.90 5.40
N THR A 165 -3.19 9.93 6.61
CA THR A 165 -4.63 9.84 6.88
C THR A 165 -5.37 11.16 6.85
N SER A 166 -4.66 12.28 6.68
CA SER A 166 -5.26 13.63 6.60
C SER A 166 -6.03 13.90 5.31
N THR A 167 -5.85 13.08 4.29
CA THR A 167 -6.47 13.27 2.96
C THR A 167 -7.95 12.93 2.90
N GLY A 168 -8.49 12.24 3.93
CA GLY A 168 -9.87 11.79 3.93
C GLY A 168 -10.12 10.63 2.97
N LYS A 169 -11.34 10.59 2.45
CA LYS A 169 -11.75 9.52 1.51
C LYS A 169 -11.07 9.65 0.16
N CYS A 170 -10.72 8.54 -0.40
CA CYS A 170 -10.22 8.45 -1.77
C CYS A 170 -11.40 8.56 -2.80
#